data_32aa4ed968b7544f817c750be3a30251
#
_entry.id   32aa4ed968b7544f817c750be3a30251
#
_cell.length_a   1.000
_cell.length_b   1.000
_cell.length_c   1.000
_cell.angle_alpha   90.00
_cell.angle_beta   90.00
_cell.angle_gamma   90.00
#
_symmetry.space_group_name_H-M   'P 1'
#
loop_
_entity.id
_entity.type
_entity.pdbx_description
1 polymer ?
#
loop_
_entity_poly.entity_id
_entity_poly.type
_entity_poly.pdbx_seq_one_letter_code
_entity_poly.pdbx_strand_id
1 'polypeptide(L)'
;MLGCSDSRQIISPADQTNLGQLVQRPEFVDNRPQAIISSFTKYASAEYSAYKPPKPPPDTGGGDPNPNPAHKYAYIVGISDYEGTANDLQFCDDDAQDMKSYFQSQGFTIRMDLDRNATADAVEAGLNWLVASAAPGDEIAFAYSGHGAKAQGYGSSIISTDLWYLTHGWVMQFFNAANCSKKHFTLDACQVGDFSSNCATGTMMALASANTYSYDAPDLHNGAWTYYWIDGVENHGKIYAEDAATYAEAGMKAWASLYHLRVSPNHTDKYTGKFDI
;
A
#
# COMPACT_ATOMS: atom_id res chain seq x y z
N MET A 1 21.78 -34.23 -0.30
CA MET A 1 21.36 -32.99 -0.96
C MET A 1 19.98 -33.23 -1.54
N LEU A 2 18.95 -32.92 -0.76
CA LEU A 2 17.55 -32.95 -1.21
C LEU A 2 17.21 -31.50 -1.51
N GLY A 3 17.10 -31.18 -2.82
CA GLY A 3 16.63 -29.89 -3.26
C GLY A 3 15.17 -29.73 -2.86
N CYS A 4 14.83 -28.68 -2.13
CA CYS A 4 13.46 -28.23 -2.01
C CYS A 4 12.98 -27.85 -3.42
N SER A 5 12.18 -28.71 -4.02
CA SER A 5 11.45 -28.35 -5.24
C SER A 5 10.41 -27.33 -4.82
N ASP A 6 10.57 -26.11 -5.27
CA ASP A 6 9.55 -25.07 -5.15
C ASP A 6 8.28 -25.58 -5.85
N SER A 7 7.25 -25.88 -5.06
CA SER A 7 6.00 -26.46 -5.56
C SER A 7 5.04 -25.42 -6.15
N ARG A 8 5.48 -24.16 -6.28
CA ARG A 8 4.69 -23.10 -6.89
C ARG A 8 4.60 -23.34 -8.40
N GLN A 9 3.41 -23.56 -8.90
CA GLN A 9 3.20 -23.75 -10.33
C GLN A 9 3.36 -22.44 -11.11
N ILE A 10 4.23 -22.43 -12.10
CA ILE A 10 4.25 -21.39 -13.14
C ILE A 10 2.99 -21.59 -13.97
N ILE A 11 2.02 -20.68 -13.89
CA ILE A 11 0.73 -20.83 -14.51
C ILE A 11 0.71 -20.15 -15.87
N SER A 12 0.27 -20.88 -16.86
CA SER A 12 0.00 -20.37 -18.21
C SER A 12 -1.15 -19.34 -18.21
N PRO A 13 -1.11 -18.31 -19.09
CA PRO A 13 -2.17 -17.30 -19.21
C PRO A 13 -3.58 -17.83 -19.49
N ALA A 14 -3.74 -19.12 -19.74
CA ALA A 14 -5.02 -19.75 -20.07
C ALA A 14 -5.87 -20.11 -18.83
N ASP A 15 -5.32 -20.04 -17.62
CA ASP A 15 -6.02 -20.45 -16.40
C ASP A 15 -6.66 -19.26 -15.69
N GLN A 16 -7.63 -18.62 -16.34
CA GLN A 16 -8.29 -17.39 -15.88
C GLN A 16 -9.22 -17.56 -14.67
N THR A 17 -9.34 -18.75 -14.10
CA THR A 17 -10.31 -19.03 -13.04
C THR A 17 -9.77 -18.86 -11.62
N ASN A 18 -8.49 -18.55 -11.44
CA ASN A 18 -7.83 -18.57 -10.12
C ASN A 18 -7.16 -17.25 -9.77
N LEU A 19 -7.97 -16.23 -9.44
CA LEU A 19 -7.52 -14.90 -8.99
C LEU A 19 -6.71 -14.94 -7.67
N GLY A 20 -6.65 -16.09 -7.00
CA GLY A 20 -5.96 -16.30 -5.73
C GLY A 20 -4.58 -16.95 -5.85
N GLN A 21 -3.90 -16.90 -7.01
CA GLN A 21 -2.59 -17.53 -7.19
C GLN A 21 -1.46 -16.53 -7.37
N LEU A 22 -0.27 -16.92 -6.92
CA LEU A 22 0.97 -16.20 -7.21
C LEU A 22 1.41 -16.47 -8.66
N VAL A 23 1.88 -15.42 -9.32
CA VAL A 23 2.43 -15.48 -10.68
C VAL A 23 3.82 -14.91 -10.69
N GLN A 24 4.84 -15.72 -10.98
CA GLN A 24 6.19 -15.22 -11.15
C GLN A 24 6.41 -14.70 -12.56
N ARG A 25 6.97 -13.51 -12.65
CA ARG A 25 7.32 -12.88 -13.92
C ARG A 25 8.72 -12.26 -13.81
N PRO A 26 9.76 -13.03 -14.02
CA PRO A 26 11.14 -12.54 -13.95
C PRO A 26 11.45 -11.50 -15.03
N GLU A 27 10.62 -11.41 -16.08
CA GLU A 27 10.70 -10.36 -17.09
C GLU A 27 10.07 -9.02 -16.67
N PHE A 28 9.56 -8.90 -15.43
CA PHE A 28 9.03 -7.63 -14.95
C PHE A 28 10.10 -6.55 -15.03
N VAL A 29 9.76 -5.43 -15.64
CA VAL A 29 10.58 -4.22 -15.71
C VAL A 29 9.66 -3.03 -15.44
N ASP A 30 10.11 -2.14 -14.57
CA ASP A 30 9.44 -0.86 -14.35
C ASP A 30 9.40 -0.06 -15.67
N ASN A 31 8.21 0.21 -16.16
CA ASN A 31 8.00 0.91 -17.42
C ASN A 31 7.63 2.39 -17.24
N ARG A 32 7.78 2.93 -16.04
CA ARG A 32 7.55 4.37 -15.81
C ARG A 32 8.57 5.16 -16.66
N PRO A 33 8.14 6.28 -17.28
CA PRO A 33 9.02 7.10 -18.08
C PRO A 33 10.17 7.70 -17.26
N GLN A 34 11.39 7.19 -17.42
CA GLN A 34 12.57 7.61 -16.66
C GLN A 34 12.88 9.10 -16.83
N ALA A 35 12.55 9.66 -18.01
CA ALA A 35 12.68 11.10 -18.24
C ALA A 35 11.80 11.95 -17.31
N ILE A 36 10.66 11.41 -16.87
CA ILE A 36 9.74 12.05 -15.92
C ILE A 36 10.34 11.95 -14.52
N ILE A 37 10.77 10.75 -14.11
CA ILE A 37 11.35 10.50 -12.79
C ILE A 37 12.58 11.40 -12.57
N SER A 38 13.46 11.52 -13.57
CA SER A 38 14.66 12.37 -13.48
C SER A 38 14.38 13.88 -13.57
N SER A 39 13.18 14.31 -13.93
CA SER A 39 12.83 15.74 -13.97
C SER A 39 12.54 16.32 -12.59
N PHE A 40 12.20 15.50 -11.60
CA PHE A 40 11.86 15.92 -10.24
C PHE A 40 12.99 16.66 -9.53
N THR A 41 14.24 16.29 -9.80
CA THR A 41 15.43 16.94 -9.21
C THR A 41 15.59 18.39 -9.60
N LYS A 42 14.89 18.88 -10.63
CA LYS A 42 14.96 20.27 -11.07
C LYS A 42 14.02 21.22 -10.33
N TYR A 43 13.01 20.69 -9.68
CA TYR A 43 11.92 21.50 -9.09
C TYR A 43 11.87 21.45 -7.55
N ALA A 44 12.75 20.68 -6.93
CA ALA A 44 12.71 20.27 -5.53
C ALA A 44 12.80 21.38 -4.47
N SER A 45 12.90 22.66 -4.80
CA SER A 45 13.23 23.65 -3.77
C SER A 45 12.35 24.90 -3.68
N ALA A 46 11.52 25.21 -4.65
CA ALA A 46 10.95 26.56 -4.72
C ALA A 46 9.43 26.68 -4.56
N GLU A 47 8.64 25.68 -4.88
CA GLU A 47 7.18 25.85 -5.03
C GLU A 47 6.32 25.07 -4.02
N TYR A 48 6.93 24.20 -3.23
CA TYR A 48 6.21 23.28 -2.34
C TYR A 48 5.53 23.96 -1.14
N SER A 49 5.96 25.16 -0.76
CA SER A 49 5.38 25.91 0.37
C SER A 49 3.96 26.47 0.09
N ALA A 50 3.44 26.29 -1.10
CA ALA A 50 2.15 26.86 -1.54
C ALA A 50 0.96 25.87 -1.48
N TYR A 51 1.18 24.59 -1.18
CA TYR A 51 0.10 23.63 -1.05
C TYR A 51 -0.77 23.97 0.17
N LYS A 52 -2.01 24.31 -0.08
CA LYS A 52 -3.05 24.42 0.96
C LYS A 52 -3.89 23.15 0.92
N PRO A 53 -3.89 22.34 1.99
CA PRO A 53 -4.74 21.17 2.05
C PRO A 53 -6.20 21.55 1.78
N PRO A 54 -6.95 20.67 1.10
CA PRO A 54 -8.38 20.86 0.95
C PRO A 54 -9.04 20.92 2.34
N LYS A 55 -10.09 21.73 2.44
CA LYS A 55 -10.92 21.72 3.64
C LYS A 55 -11.49 20.30 3.80
N PRO A 56 -11.37 19.68 4.99
CA PRO A 56 -11.95 18.36 5.21
C PRO A 56 -13.43 18.37 4.84
N PRO A 57 -13.96 17.27 4.29
CA PRO A 57 -15.39 17.12 4.10
C PRO A 57 -16.09 17.35 5.46
N PRO A 58 -17.34 17.84 5.44
CA PRO A 58 -18.10 17.98 6.68
C PRO A 58 -18.17 16.62 7.38
N ASP A 59 -17.93 16.62 8.68
CA ASP A 59 -18.11 15.43 9.50
C ASP A 59 -19.57 14.98 9.37
N THR A 60 -19.77 13.80 8.76
CA THR A 60 -21.11 13.26 8.51
C THR A 60 -21.73 12.59 9.74
N GLY A 61 -21.08 12.70 10.90
CA GLY A 61 -21.58 12.25 12.19
C GLY A 61 -21.53 10.72 12.36
N GLY A 62 -20.89 10.30 13.38
CA GLY A 62 -20.71 8.92 13.79
C GLY A 62 -19.29 8.73 14.30
N GLY A 63 -19.13 8.37 15.56
CA GLY A 63 -17.82 7.99 16.10
C GLY A 63 -17.40 6.62 15.55
N ASP A 64 -16.17 6.24 15.85
CA ASP A 64 -15.70 4.89 15.62
C ASP A 64 -16.48 3.91 16.51
N PRO A 65 -17.11 2.86 15.95
CA PRO A 65 -17.81 1.86 16.75
C PRO A 65 -16.87 0.96 17.59
N ASN A 66 -15.57 0.95 17.28
CA ASN A 66 -14.51 0.29 18.05
C ASN A 66 -13.32 1.23 18.29
N PRO A 67 -13.49 2.30 19.09
CA PRO A 67 -12.45 3.31 19.31
C PRO A 67 -11.29 2.81 20.19
N ASN A 68 -11.46 1.68 20.87
CA ASN A 68 -10.46 1.08 21.74
C ASN A 68 -10.34 -0.41 21.46
N PRO A 69 -9.73 -0.80 20.35
CA PRO A 69 -9.49 -2.21 20.05
C PRO A 69 -8.63 -2.86 21.15
N ALA A 70 -8.87 -4.15 21.41
CA ALA A 70 -8.16 -4.87 22.46
C ALA A 70 -6.66 -4.98 22.18
N HIS A 71 -6.34 -5.26 20.92
CA HIS A 71 -4.97 -5.25 20.41
C HIS A 71 -4.94 -4.65 19.01
N LYS A 72 -3.75 -4.16 18.62
CA LYS A 72 -3.51 -3.61 17.28
C LYS A 72 -2.28 -4.29 16.66
N TYR A 73 -2.40 -4.78 15.43
CA TYR A 73 -1.31 -5.46 14.71
C TYR A 73 -1.16 -4.86 13.32
N ALA A 74 0.08 -4.52 12.93
CA ALA A 74 0.36 -4.06 11.58
C ALA A 74 1.45 -4.91 10.93
N TYR A 75 1.22 -5.27 9.66
CA TYR A 75 2.22 -5.84 8.78
C TYR A 75 2.58 -4.84 7.71
N ILE A 76 3.87 -4.52 7.59
CA ILE A 76 4.38 -3.45 6.73
C ILE A 76 5.42 -4.04 5.80
N VAL A 77 5.36 -3.67 4.53
CA VAL A 77 6.31 -4.09 3.49
C VAL A 77 6.79 -2.86 2.73
N GLY A 78 8.11 -2.69 2.61
CA GLY A 78 8.72 -1.64 1.80
C GLY A 78 9.85 -2.21 0.97
N ILE A 79 9.82 -1.99 -0.35
CA ILE A 79 10.80 -2.59 -1.26
C ILE A 79 11.38 -1.53 -2.19
N SER A 80 12.60 -1.11 -1.89
CA SER A 80 13.45 -0.29 -2.75
C SER A 80 14.47 -1.14 -3.52
N ASP A 81 14.95 -2.26 -2.95
CA ASP A 81 15.98 -3.14 -3.53
C ASP A 81 15.35 -4.45 -4.03
N TYR A 82 15.16 -4.55 -5.34
CA TYR A 82 14.59 -5.70 -6.03
C TYR A 82 15.67 -6.66 -6.53
N GLU A 83 15.28 -7.87 -6.96
CA GLU A 83 16.19 -8.79 -7.63
C GLU A 83 16.72 -8.18 -8.94
N GLY A 84 18.04 -8.07 -9.03
CA GLY A 84 18.70 -7.25 -10.05
C GLY A 84 18.62 -5.76 -9.69
N THR A 85 19.14 -4.88 -10.52
CA THR A 85 19.17 -3.42 -10.28
C THR A 85 18.23 -2.63 -11.21
N ALA A 86 17.59 -3.32 -12.15
CA ALA A 86 16.75 -2.67 -13.15
C ALA A 86 15.40 -2.18 -12.60
N ASN A 87 14.99 -2.73 -11.47
CA ASN A 87 13.70 -2.45 -10.84
C ASN A 87 13.85 -1.72 -9.50
N ASP A 88 15.06 -1.30 -9.11
CA ASP A 88 15.25 -0.61 -7.84
C ASP A 88 14.48 0.70 -7.80
N LEU A 89 13.90 0.98 -6.64
CA LEU A 89 13.21 2.19 -6.26
C LEU A 89 14.05 2.96 -5.24
N GLN A 90 13.55 4.08 -4.73
CA GLN A 90 14.38 4.99 -3.93
C GLN A 90 13.91 5.15 -2.48
N PHE A 91 12.61 5.16 -2.23
CA PHE A 91 12.05 5.59 -0.95
C PHE A 91 11.00 4.64 -0.36
N CYS A 92 10.79 3.48 -0.94
CA CYS A 92 9.74 2.57 -0.46
C CYS A 92 10.07 1.93 0.89
N ASP A 93 11.34 1.74 1.20
CA ASP A 93 11.82 1.31 2.51
C ASP A 93 11.72 2.45 3.55
N ASP A 94 11.95 3.71 3.15
CA ASP A 94 11.69 4.90 3.98
C ASP A 94 10.20 5.05 4.28
N ASP A 95 9.32 4.89 3.28
CA ASP A 95 7.86 4.85 3.46
C ASP A 95 7.44 3.82 4.53
N ALA A 96 8.02 2.62 4.45
CA ALA A 96 7.73 1.56 5.41
C ALA A 96 8.21 1.92 6.83
N GLN A 97 9.34 2.63 6.97
CA GLN A 97 9.83 3.10 8.27
C GLN A 97 8.92 4.18 8.86
N ASP A 98 8.41 5.10 8.04
CA ASP A 98 7.49 6.14 8.47
C ASP A 98 6.15 5.54 8.89
N MET A 99 5.58 4.64 8.09
CA MET A 99 4.38 3.88 8.46
C MET A 99 4.57 3.10 9.76
N LYS A 100 5.73 2.43 9.95
CA LYS A 100 6.07 1.74 11.19
C LYS A 100 6.08 2.70 12.36
N SER A 101 6.76 3.85 12.23
CA SER A 101 6.87 4.85 13.29
C SER A 101 5.50 5.34 13.70
N TYR A 102 4.65 5.65 12.72
CA TYR A 102 3.28 6.07 12.96
C TYR A 102 2.47 4.97 13.66
N PHE A 103 2.37 3.77 13.11
CA PHE A 103 1.59 2.68 13.72
C PHE A 103 2.10 2.29 15.11
N GLN A 104 3.42 2.33 15.35
CA GLN A 104 3.96 2.12 16.71
C GLN A 104 3.47 3.19 17.68
N SER A 105 3.41 4.45 17.26
CA SER A 105 2.88 5.55 18.09
C SER A 105 1.41 5.36 18.44
N GLN A 106 0.67 4.66 17.58
CA GLN A 106 -0.76 4.31 17.79
C GLN A 106 -0.95 2.98 18.54
N GLY A 107 0.12 2.38 19.05
CA GLY A 107 0.07 1.17 19.87
C GLY A 107 0.02 -0.16 19.10
N PHE A 108 0.32 -0.15 17.80
CA PHE A 108 0.38 -1.38 17.03
C PHE A 108 1.63 -2.22 17.35
N THR A 109 1.44 -3.53 17.45
CA THR A 109 2.51 -4.51 17.35
C THR A 109 2.87 -4.70 15.89
N ILE A 110 4.14 -4.46 15.54
CA ILE A 110 4.60 -4.41 14.15
C ILE A 110 5.34 -5.68 13.75
N ARG A 111 5.01 -6.20 12.56
CA ARG A 111 5.89 -7.03 11.74
C ARG A 111 6.23 -6.22 10.49
N MET A 112 7.50 -6.29 10.04
CA MET A 112 7.95 -5.56 8.86
C MET A 112 8.97 -6.39 8.08
N ASP A 113 8.81 -6.42 6.77
CA ASP A 113 9.78 -7.00 5.83
C ASP A 113 10.20 -5.91 4.84
N LEU A 114 11.53 -5.70 4.71
CA LEU A 114 12.12 -4.67 3.86
C LEU A 114 13.01 -5.28 2.79
N ASP A 115 13.00 -4.68 1.61
CA ASP A 115 13.94 -4.93 0.53
C ASP A 115 14.09 -6.44 0.23
N ARG A 116 15.32 -6.94 0.16
CA ARG A 116 15.63 -8.35 -0.14
C ARG A 116 14.98 -9.36 0.83
N ASN A 117 14.47 -8.91 1.96
CA ASN A 117 13.75 -9.79 2.87
C ASN A 117 12.26 -9.92 2.52
N ALA A 118 11.73 -9.02 1.69
CA ALA A 118 10.32 -9.01 1.29
C ALA A 118 10.05 -9.92 0.08
N THR A 119 10.49 -11.19 0.17
CA THR A 119 10.18 -12.23 -0.82
C THR A 119 8.70 -12.62 -0.78
N ALA A 120 8.21 -13.29 -1.82
CA ALA A 120 6.83 -13.80 -1.84
C ALA A 120 6.50 -14.66 -0.62
N ASP A 121 7.44 -15.54 -0.20
CA ASP A 121 7.29 -16.39 0.99
C ASP A 121 7.24 -15.57 2.28
N ALA A 122 8.07 -14.52 2.39
CA ALA A 122 8.07 -13.65 3.56
C ALA A 122 6.75 -12.87 3.66
N VAL A 123 6.23 -12.39 2.53
CA VAL A 123 4.94 -11.69 2.48
C VAL A 123 3.80 -12.64 2.86
N GLU A 124 3.80 -13.89 2.36
CA GLU A 124 2.84 -14.91 2.79
C GLU A 124 2.90 -15.15 4.30
N ALA A 125 4.12 -15.33 4.84
CA ALA A 125 4.31 -15.53 6.27
C ALA A 125 3.88 -14.31 7.10
N GLY A 126 4.05 -13.08 6.57
CA GLY A 126 3.58 -11.84 7.19
C GLY A 126 2.06 -11.73 7.21
N LEU A 127 1.40 -12.02 6.11
CA LEU A 127 -0.06 -12.04 6.03
C LEU A 127 -0.66 -13.12 6.94
N ASN A 128 -0.06 -14.32 6.97
CA ASN A 128 -0.47 -15.39 7.87
C ASN A 128 -0.29 -15.01 9.35
N TRP A 129 0.81 -14.32 9.69
CA TRP A 129 1.01 -13.78 11.03
C TRP A 129 -0.09 -12.80 11.43
N LEU A 130 -0.45 -11.89 10.53
CA LEU A 130 -1.49 -10.89 10.76
C LEU A 130 -2.84 -11.57 11.05
N VAL A 131 -3.20 -12.57 10.23
CA VAL A 131 -4.42 -13.36 10.39
C VAL A 131 -4.43 -14.14 11.71
N ALA A 132 -3.30 -14.79 12.05
CA ALA A 132 -3.19 -15.58 13.26
C ALA A 132 -3.20 -14.74 14.55
N SER A 133 -2.77 -13.48 14.45
CA SER A 133 -2.77 -12.54 15.60
C SER A 133 -4.16 -11.95 15.87
N ALA A 134 -4.99 -11.81 14.85
CA ALA A 134 -6.25 -11.09 14.94
C ALA A 134 -7.36 -11.90 15.64
N ALA A 135 -8.03 -11.27 16.59
CA ALA A 135 -9.21 -11.78 17.28
C ALA A 135 -10.38 -10.79 17.19
N PRO A 136 -11.62 -11.21 17.48
CA PRO A 136 -12.75 -10.28 17.54
C PRO A 136 -12.48 -9.13 18.51
N GLY A 137 -12.66 -7.89 18.04
CA GLY A 137 -12.39 -6.68 18.81
C GLY A 137 -11.00 -6.10 18.62
N ASP A 138 -10.11 -6.78 17.89
CA ASP A 138 -8.79 -6.26 17.51
C ASP A 138 -8.86 -5.39 16.25
N GLU A 139 -7.78 -4.67 16.00
CA GLU A 139 -7.53 -3.89 14.80
C GLU A 139 -6.30 -4.42 14.07
N ILE A 140 -6.39 -4.50 12.75
CA ILE A 140 -5.23 -4.85 11.92
C ILE A 140 -4.98 -3.80 10.85
N ALA A 141 -3.70 -3.65 10.48
CA ALA A 141 -3.27 -2.84 9.36
C ALA A 141 -2.32 -3.62 8.44
N PHE A 142 -2.44 -3.38 7.14
CA PHE A 142 -1.46 -3.77 6.13
C PHE A 142 -1.03 -2.54 5.35
N ALA A 143 0.26 -2.30 5.27
CA ALA A 143 0.85 -1.24 4.47
C ALA A 143 1.92 -1.80 3.53
N TYR A 144 1.92 -1.34 2.30
CA TYR A 144 2.92 -1.73 1.30
C TYR A 144 3.35 -0.50 0.51
N SER A 145 4.66 -0.34 0.32
CA SER A 145 5.25 0.57 -0.65
C SER A 145 6.23 -0.18 -1.55
N GLY A 146 6.09 0.00 -2.87
CA GLY A 146 6.87 -0.72 -3.87
C GLY A 146 6.21 -0.76 -5.25
N HIS A 147 6.73 -1.62 -6.12
CA HIS A 147 6.12 -1.81 -7.43
C HIS A 147 4.72 -2.40 -7.37
N GLY A 148 3.88 -1.89 -8.26
CA GLY A 148 2.58 -2.45 -8.59
C GLY A 148 2.39 -2.55 -10.09
N ALA A 149 1.66 -3.56 -10.54
CA ALA A 149 1.37 -3.76 -11.95
C ALA A 149 0.08 -4.56 -12.14
N LYS A 150 -0.47 -4.50 -13.36
CA LYS A 150 -1.53 -5.44 -13.77
C LYS A 150 -0.93 -6.70 -14.37
N ALA A 151 -1.08 -7.81 -13.69
CA ALA A 151 -0.77 -9.12 -14.25
C ALA A 151 -1.85 -9.52 -15.26
N GLN A 152 -1.46 -9.84 -16.50
CA GLN A 152 -2.40 -10.21 -17.54
C GLN A 152 -3.25 -11.43 -17.12
N GLY A 153 -4.56 -11.25 -17.09
CA GLY A 153 -5.50 -12.30 -16.68
C GLY A 153 -5.68 -12.43 -15.15
N TYR A 154 -4.90 -11.71 -14.34
CA TYR A 154 -4.93 -11.80 -12.87
C TYR A 154 -5.22 -10.47 -12.17
N GLY A 155 -5.27 -9.38 -12.92
CA GLY A 155 -5.57 -8.05 -12.39
C GLY A 155 -4.40 -7.38 -11.65
N SER A 156 -4.72 -6.43 -10.81
CA SER A 156 -3.77 -5.67 -10.00
C SER A 156 -2.95 -6.57 -9.08
N SER A 157 -1.66 -6.27 -8.97
CA SER A 157 -0.72 -7.00 -8.12
C SER A 157 0.28 -6.02 -7.51
N ILE A 158 0.74 -6.32 -6.31
CA ILE A 158 1.98 -5.79 -5.74
C ILE A 158 3.11 -6.76 -6.05
N ILE A 159 4.36 -6.30 -6.09
CA ILE A 159 5.49 -7.11 -6.57
C ILE A 159 6.45 -7.36 -5.42
N SER A 160 6.76 -8.62 -5.11
CA SER A 160 7.78 -8.98 -4.12
C SER A 160 9.20 -8.75 -4.66
N THR A 161 10.19 -8.69 -3.76
CA THR A 161 11.59 -8.45 -4.17
C THR A 161 12.12 -9.50 -5.16
N ASP A 162 11.64 -10.73 -5.06
CA ASP A 162 11.94 -11.87 -5.95
C ASP A 162 11.00 -11.94 -7.18
N LEU A 163 10.37 -10.82 -7.54
CA LEU A 163 9.59 -10.59 -8.76
C LEU A 163 8.34 -11.47 -8.92
N TRP A 164 7.72 -11.87 -7.82
CA TRP A 164 6.39 -12.48 -7.88
C TRP A 164 5.29 -11.42 -7.90
N TYR A 165 4.29 -11.65 -8.73
CA TYR A 165 3.04 -10.89 -8.74
C TYR A 165 2.14 -11.42 -7.62
N LEU A 166 2.08 -10.69 -6.52
CA LEU A 166 1.17 -10.95 -5.41
C LEU A 166 -0.18 -10.33 -5.79
N THR A 167 -1.02 -11.13 -6.43
CA THR A 167 -2.27 -10.63 -7.02
C THR A 167 -3.26 -10.15 -5.96
N HIS A 168 -4.13 -9.21 -6.33
CA HIS A 168 -5.15 -8.69 -5.42
C HIS A 168 -6.01 -9.80 -4.79
N GLY A 169 -6.39 -10.83 -5.58
CA GLY A 169 -7.15 -11.96 -5.07
C GLY A 169 -6.36 -12.77 -4.04
N TRP A 170 -5.08 -13.01 -4.30
CA TRP A 170 -4.20 -13.76 -3.40
C TRP A 170 -3.93 -13.00 -2.09
N VAL A 171 -3.56 -11.74 -2.14
CA VAL A 171 -3.31 -10.92 -0.93
C VAL A 171 -4.57 -10.80 -0.10
N MET A 172 -5.70 -10.46 -0.74
CA MET A 172 -6.93 -10.18 -0.05
C MET A 172 -7.62 -11.42 0.52
N GLN A 173 -7.34 -12.63 0.01
CA GLN A 173 -7.85 -13.86 0.64
C GLN A 173 -7.28 -14.04 2.06
N PHE A 174 -5.99 -13.75 2.27
CA PHE A 174 -5.39 -13.75 3.61
C PHE A 174 -5.97 -12.62 4.45
N PHE A 175 -5.86 -11.39 3.98
CA PHE A 175 -6.27 -10.22 4.76
C PHE A 175 -7.74 -10.28 5.20
N ASN A 176 -8.62 -10.73 4.32
CA ASN A 176 -10.04 -10.87 4.63
C ASN A 176 -10.34 -12.01 5.60
N ALA A 177 -9.47 -13.02 5.70
CA ALA A 177 -9.63 -14.13 6.64
C ALA A 177 -9.37 -13.74 8.10
N ALA A 178 -8.77 -12.57 8.36
CA ALA A 178 -8.56 -12.09 9.72
C ALA A 178 -9.89 -11.91 10.47
N ASN A 179 -9.97 -12.51 11.66
CA ASN A 179 -11.20 -12.54 12.48
C ASN A 179 -11.36 -11.27 13.33
N CYS A 180 -11.35 -10.12 12.68
CA CYS A 180 -11.64 -8.82 13.30
C CYS A 180 -12.46 -7.96 12.33
N SER A 181 -13.12 -6.93 12.87
CA SER A 181 -13.99 -6.05 12.09
C SER A 181 -13.41 -4.65 11.85
N LYS A 182 -12.17 -4.40 12.28
CA LYS A 182 -11.48 -3.12 12.09
C LYS A 182 -10.17 -3.39 11.35
N LYS A 183 -10.16 -3.07 10.05
CA LYS A 183 -9.06 -3.42 9.14
C LYS A 183 -8.65 -2.22 8.29
N HIS A 184 -7.39 -1.80 8.40
CA HIS A 184 -6.81 -0.77 7.56
C HIS A 184 -5.89 -1.40 6.50
N PHE A 185 -6.03 -0.96 5.24
CA PHE A 185 -5.25 -1.47 4.12
C PHE A 185 -4.77 -0.31 3.26
N THR A 186 -3.46 -0.13 3.09
CA THR A 186 -2.91 0.94 2.26
C THR A 186 -1.80 0.45 1.35
N LEU A 187 -1.83 0.92 0.08
CA LEU A 187 -0.81 0.60 -0.92
C LEU A 187 -0.28 1.86 -1.58
N ASP A 188 1.03 2.09 -1.47
CA ASP A 188 1.76 3.04 -2.33
C ASP A 188 2.41 2.26 -3.47
N ALA A 189 1.63 2.05 -4.53
CA ALA A 189 2.03 1.25 -5.68
C ALA A 189 1.21 1.61 -6.93
N CYS A 190 1.78 1.30 -8.10
CA CYS A 190 1.13 1.51 -9.40
C CYS A 190 0.00 0.52 -9.65
N GLN A 191 -1.09 0.97 -10.30
CA GLN A 191 -2.12 0.12 -10.90
C GLN A 191 -2.80 -0.88 -9.95
N VAL A 192 -3.02 -0.51 -8.70
CA VAL A 192 -3.55 -1.39 -7.64
C VAL A 192 -5.08 -1.34 -7.47
N GLY A 193 -5.80 -0.77 -8.43
CA GLY A 193 -7.25 -0.51 -8.29
C GLY A 193 -8.13 -1.73 -8.08
N ASP A 194 -7.75 -2.90 -8.61
CA ASP A 194 -8.57 -4.10 -8.48
C ASP A 194 -8.63 -4.64 -7.03
N PHE A 195 -7.71 -4.21 -6.15
CA PHE A 195 -7.79 -4.49 -4.70
C PHE A 195 -9.12 -4.01 -4.10
N SER A 196 -9.64 -2.87 -4.58
CA SER A 196 -10.94 -2.33 -4.12
C SER A 196 -12.11 -3.30 -4.33
N SER A 197 -12.06 -4.14 -5.38
CA SER A 197 -13.09 -5.14 -5.66
C SER A 197 -13.15 -6.26 -4.60
N ASN A 198 -12.03 -6.52 -3.93
CA ASN A 198 -11.89 -7.53 -2.88
C ASN A 198 -11.98 -6.93 -1.47
N CYS A 199 -12.22 -5.63 -1.35
CA CYS A 199 -12.40 -4.99 -0.06
C CYS A 199 -13.62 -5.58 0.67
N ALA A 200 -13.42 -6.18 1.84
CA ALA A 200 -14.49 -6.77 2.65
C ALA A 200 -15.07 -5.78 3.66
N THR A 201 -16.23 -6.11 4.21
CA THR A 201 -16.84 -5.36 5.31
C THR A 201 -15.86 -5.22 6.49
N GLY A 202 -15.86 -4.07 7.12
CA GLY A 202 -14.95 -3.74 8.21
C GLY A 202 -13.57 -3.25 7.76
N THR A 203 -13.39 -2.99 6.47
CA THR A 203 -12.11 -2.54 5.91
C THR A 203 -12.20 -1.10 5.41
N MET A 204 -11.26 -0.27 5.84
CA MET A 204 -10.90 0.99 5.20
C MET A 204 -9.66 0.76 4.34
N MET A 205 -9.78 0.90 3.02
CA MET A 205 -8.72 0.67 2.04
C MET A 205 -8.35 1.97 1.34
N ALA A 206 -7.06 2.29 1.27
CA ALA A 206 -6.54 3.49 0.67
C ALA A 206 -5.39 3.17 -0.32
N LEU A 207 -5.49 3.64 -1.56
CA LEU A 207 -4.62 3.23 -2.67
C LEU A 207 -4.03 4.45 -3.37
N ALA A 208 -2.72 4.47 -3.57
CA ALA A 208 -2.02 5.54 -4.28
C ALA A 208 -2.43 5.65 -5.74
N SER A 209 -2.73 4.53 -6.39
CA SER A 209 -3.06 4.56 -7.80
C SER A 209 -3.97 3.41 -8.24
N ALA A 210 -5.20 3.74 -8.61
CA ALA A 210 -6.13 2.73 -9.13
C ALA A 210 -5.71 2.22 -10.52
N ASN A 211 -5.39 3.12 -11.46
CA ASN A 211 -5.20 2.76 -12.87
C ASN A 211 -3.99 3.42 -13.53
N THR A 212 -3.24 4.24 -12.80
CA THR A 212 -2.06 4.95 -13.28
C THR A 212 -0.83 4.57 -12.47
N TYR A 213 0.12 5.49 -12.35
CA TYR A 213 1.35 5.28 -11.60
C TYR A 213 1.27 5.91 -10.21
N SER A 214 1.97 5.33 -9.25
CA SER A 214 2.49 6.01 -8.07
C SER A 214 3.95 6.37 -8.31
N TYR A 215 4.51 7.26 -7.51
CA TYR A 215 5.83 7.80 -7.76
C TYR A 215 6.61 7.96 -6.47
N ASP A 216 7.87 7.52 -6.48
CA ASP A 216 8.87 8.06 -5.58
C ASP A 216 9.02 9.55 -5.83
N ALA A 217 9.02 10.34 -4.78
CA ALA A 217 9.10 11.79 -4.84
C ALA A 217 10.38 12.27 -4.14
N PRO A 218 11.48 12.49 -4.89
CA PRO A 218 12.77 12.87 -4.30
C PRO A 218 12.73 14.18 -3.51
N ASP A 219 11.82 15.09 -3.86
CA ASP A 219 11.57 16.33 -3.15
C ASP A 219 10.84 16.13 -1.81
N LEU A 220 10.17 15.00 -1.64
CA LEU A 220 9.46 14.62 -0.41
C LEU A 220 10.22 13.59 0.42
N HIS A 221 11.25 12.94 -0.15
CA HIS A 221 11.99 11.83 0.42
C HIS A 221 11.11 10.63 0.81
N ASN A 222 10.02 10.42 0.06
CA ASN A 222 9.02 9.37 0.26
C ASN A 222 8.35 9.04 -1.08
N GLY A 223 7.55 7.99 -1.11
CA GLY A 223 6.48 7.84 -2.07
C GLY A 223 5.46 8.98 -1.89
N ALA A 224 4.98 9.55 -3.00
CA ALA A 224 4.11 10.72 -2.91
C ALA A 224 2.80 10.45 -2.15
N TRP A 225 2.26 9.23 -2.23
CA TRP A 225 1.09 8.84 -1.46
C TRP A 225 1.38 8.75 0.03
N THR A 226 2.42 8.02 0.41
CA THR A 226 2.81 7.79 1.80
C THR A 226 3.14 9.11 2.49
N TYR A 227 3.89 10.00 1.83
CA TYR A 227 4.18 11.33 2.37
C TYR A 227 2.91 12.07 2.79
N TYR A 228 1.93 12.20 1.87
CA TYR A 228 0.72 12.96 2.19
C TYR A 228 -0.18 12.26 3.19
N TRP A 229 -0.17 10.93 3.21
CA TRP A 229 -0.92 10.18 4.21
C TRP A 229 -0.36 10.44 5.62
N ILE A 230 0.97 10.32 5.80
CA ILE A 230 1.67 10.61 7.06
C ILE A 230 1.52 12.09 7.45
N ASP A 231 1.73 13.01 6.51
CA ASP A 231 1.55 14.46 6.76
C ASP A 231 0.12 14.78 7.24
N GLY A 232 -0.87 14.11 6.68
CA GLY A 232 -2.27 14.24 7.09
C GLY A 232 -2.49 13.86 8.54
N VAL A 233 -1.99 12.70 8.97
CA VAL A 233 -2.21 12.19 10.33
C VAL A 233 -1.34 12.89 11.36
N GLU A 234 -0.08 13.17 11.07
CA GLU A 234 0.86 13.75 12.04
C GLU A 234 0.75 15.27 12.14
N ASN A 235 0.61 15.97 11.02
CA ASN A 235 0.73 17.42 10.98
C ASN A 235 -0.62 18.13 10.77
N HIS A 236 -1.64 17.45 10.27
CA HIS A 236 -2.93 18.05 9.93
C HIS A 236 -4.13 17.47 10.70
N GLY A 237 -3.85 16.66 11.73
CA GLY A 237 -4.86 16.18 12.68
C GLY A 237 -5.94 15.32 12.04
N LYS A 238 -5.59 14.53 10.99
CA LYS A 238 -6.48 13.57 10.35
C LYS A 238 -6.51 12.30 11.17
N ILE A 239 -7.29 12.29 12.22
CA ILE A 239 -7.41 11.15 13.15
C ILE A 239 -8.21 9.98 12.59
N TYR A 240 -8.95 10.19 11.50
CA TYR A 240 -9.72 9.14 10.83
C TYR A 240 -9.09 8.76 9.50
N ALA A 241 -9.05 7.47 9.20
CA ALA A 241 -8.42 6.94 7.99
C ALA A 241 -9.04 7.50 6.69
N GLU A 242 -10.35 7.73 6.67
CA GLU A 242 -11.07 8.32 5.53
C GLU A 242 -10.61 9.76 5.28
N ASP A 243 -10.42 10.52 6.36
CA ASP A 243 -9.99 11.92 6.27
C ASP A 243 -8.50 12.00 5.87
N ALA A 244 -7.66 11.08 6.37
CA ALA A 244 -6.27 10.93 5.97
C ALA A 244 -6.15 10.56 4.49
N ALA A 245 -6.94 9.58 4.03
CA ALA A 245 -6.97 9.18 2.62
C ALA A 245 -7.44 10.33 1.72
N THR A 246 -8.49 11.04 2.09
CA THR A 246 -8.98 12.20 1.34
C THR A 246 -7.92 13.30 1.25
N TYR A 247 -7.19 13.55 2.34
CA TYR A 247 -6.09 14.51 2.36
C TYR A 247 -4.95 14.05 1.45
N ALA A 248 -4.53 12.79 1.56
CA ALA A 248 -3.48 12.21 0.72
C ALA A 248 -3.83 12.22 -0.76
N GLU A 249 -5.08 11.90 -1.13
CA GLU A 249 -5.54 12.02 -2.52
C GLU A 249 -5.40 13.42 -3.08
N ALA A 250 -5.81 14.41 -2.32
CA ALA A 250 -5.74 15.80 -2.76
C ALA A 250 -4.28 16.29 -2.83
N GLY A 251 -3.45 15.94 -1.85
CA GLY A 251 -2.04 16.28 -1.80
C GLY A 251 -1.26 15.68 -2.97
N MET A 252 -1.40 14.38 -3.18
CA MET A 252 -0.77 13.69 -4.29
C MET A 252 -1.20 14.22 -5.66
N LYS A 253 -2.49 14.53 -5.85
CA LYS A 253 -2.99 15.13 -7.09
C LYS A 253 -2.41 16.53 -7.33
N ALA A 254 -2.31 17.35 -6.29
CA ALA A 254 -1.71 18.69 -6.38
C ALA A 254 -0.22 18.61 -6.72
N TRP A 255 0.53 17.76 -6.01
CA TRP A 255 1.94 17.50 -6.29
C TRP A 255 2.16 16.98 -7.72
N ALA A 256 1.39 15.98 -8.15
CA ALA A 256 1.49 15.42 -9.49
C ALA A 256 1.21 16.46 -10.60
N SER A 257 0.32 17.41 -10.33
CA SER A 257 0.01 18.51 -11.27
C SER A 257 1.21 19.41 -11.50
N LEU A 258 2.06 19.65 -10.49
CA LEU A 258 3.28 20.47 -10.62
C LEU A 258 4.28 19.82 -11.60
N TYR A 259 4.31 18.51 -11.64
CA TYR A 259 5.22 17.71 -12.48
C TYR A 259 4.57 17.19 -13.76
N HIS A 260 3.33 17.64 -14.06
CA HIS A 260 2.54 17.16 -15.21
C HIS A 260 2.35 15.64 -15.25
N LEU A 261 2.26 15.01 -14.08
CA LEU A 261 2.04 13.58 -13.91
C LEU A 261 0.56 13.23 -13.83
N ARG A 262 0.24 11.98 -14.17
CA ARG A 262 -1.09 11.42 -13.99
C ARG A 262 -1.09 10.47 -12.82
N VAL A 263 -1.92 10.74 -11.84
CA VAL A 263 -2.17 9.89 -10.68
C VAL A 263 -3.66 9.59 -10.54
N SER A 264 -4.00 8.50 -9.92
CA SER A 264 -5.41 8.09 -9.68
C SER A 264 -5.60 7.53 -8.27
N PRO A 265 -5.22 8.29 -7.22
CA PRO A 265 -5.41 7.83 -5.85
C PRO A 265 -6.90 7.73 -5.56
N ASN A 266 -7.26 6.73 -4.76
CA ASN A 266 -8.62 6.50 -4.32
C ASN A 266 -8.66 5.73 -3.00
N HIS A 267 -9.79 5.78 -2.33
CA HIS A 267 -10.08 4.91 -1.19
C HIS A 267 -11.41 4.20 -1.35
N THR A 268 -11.58 3.14 -0.59
CA THR A 268 -12.82 2.36 -0.49
C THR A 268 -13.07 2.10 0.99
N ASP A 269 -14.14 2.66 1.48
CA ASP A 269 -14.55 2.48 2.86
C ASP A 269 -15.73 1.50 2.94
N LYS A 270 -15.51 0.39 3.66
CA LYS A 270 -16.53 -0.59 4.06
C LYS A 270 -16.57 -0.81 5.56
N TYR A 271 -15.93 0.07 6.32
CA TYR A 271 -16.08 0.14 7.75
C TYR A 271 -17.35 0.91 8.10
N THR A 272 -17.99 0.55 9.18
CA THR A 272 -19.21 1.24 9.63
C THR A 272 -18.85 2.31 10.64
N GLY A 273 -19.18 3.55 10.36
CA GLY A 273 -18.80 4.71 11.20
C GLY A 273 -17.46 5.32 10.76
N LYS A 274 -16.77 5.98 11.67
CA LYS A 274 -15.45 6.58 11.44
C LYS A 274 -14.37 5.60 11.88
N PHE A 275 -13.34 5.47 11.06
CA PHE A 275 -12.19 4.61 11.36
C PHE A 275 -11.07 5.45 11.98
N ASP A 276 -10.97 5.48 13.31
CA ASP A 276 -9.81 6.09 13.96
C ASP A 276 -8.57 5.19 13.84
N ILE A 277 -7.41 5.80 13.70
CA ILE A 277 -6.17 5.08 13.41
C ILE A 277 -5.26 5.13 14.64
#